data_bc39cb5a96e68957bb4ef6081dafef53
#
_entry.id   bc39cb5a96e68957bb4ef6081dafef53
#
_cell.length_a   1.000
_cell.length_b   1.000
_cell.length_c   1.000
_cell.angle_alpha   90.00
_cell.angle_beta   90.00
_cell.angle_gamma   90.00
#
_symmetry.space_group_name_H-M   'P 1'
#
loop_
_entity.id
_entity.type
_entity.pdbx_description
1 polymer ?
#
loop_
_entity_poly.entity_id
_entity_poly.type
_entity_poly.pdbx_seq_one_letter_code
_entity_poly.pdbx_strand_id
1 'polypeptide(L)'
;MNILYVADRWDPKDHNQASGTDYEIYHALRREGANVKVVGPFNTHFSFIERGLRKIHNHFYETMLFKYPLTYFFISARQVNRAIKNIEHDLVVSMYSAPLVLSQLKKPLLYFCDSTVKWLEKQWQHHAKFTYFSMGLWERHVINKSEHIISFSESNADVLDNEYDVPRERLDFFAIPASIPHEKVPKSIEVEKSLIPVKLLLVGRDRYRKGVDIAQEIVRELNAQGVKANLRIVGLDGEDSQYVSFLGFYNKTIPEDLDAYLDNYRWAHFLVHPARFEAAGIVPSEAAAFGVPTLTNNTGGLATTVKDDVSGLVLPKDSPAEMYVSKILKFINNPDKYQSLARSTKDRYQRELHWEAVGKKIIRIAEKTIELY
;
A
#
# COMPACT_ATOMS: atom_id res chain seq x y z
N MET A 1 -7.76 -25.20 -7.65
CA MET A 1 -6.34 -24.84 -7.47
C MET A 1 -5.98 -24.83 -6.00
N ASN A 2 -4.95 -25.57 -5.62
CA ASN A 2 -4.41 -25.58 -4.26
C ASN A 2 -3.21 -24.64 -4.16
N ILE A 3 -3.24 -23.72 -3.21
CA ILE A 3 -2.20 -22.69 -3.03
C ILE A 3 -1.52 -22.86 -1.67
N LEU A 4 -0.19 -22.89 -1.67
CA LEU A 4 0.63 -22.76 -0.48
C LEU A 4 1.01 -21.29 -0.31
N TYR A 5 0.34 -20.58 0.61
CA TYR A 5 0.62 -19.18 0.91
C TYR A 5 1.73 -19.08 1.97
N VAL A 6 2.87 -18.52 1.61
CA VAL A 6 4.01 -18.35 2.53
C VAL A 6 3.98 -16.93 3.10
N ALA A 7 3.62 -16.83 4.37
CA ALA A 7 3.62 -15.57 5.12
C ALA A 7 5.06 -15.19 5.57
N ASP A 8 5.20 -14.02 6.17
CA ASP A 8 6.44 -13.60 6.85
C ASP A 8 6.25 -13.66 8.38
N ARG A 9 6.30 -12.54 9.04
CA ARG A 9 6.09 -12.37 10.50
C ARG A 9 4.63 -12.02 10.82
N TRP A 10 3.83 -11.82 9.80
CA TRP A 10 2.43 -11.40 9.89
C TRP A 10 1.50 -12.56 9.56
N ASP A 11 0.38 -12.66 10.28
CA ASP A 11 -0.66 -13.61 9.91
C ASP A 11 -1.53 -13.01 8.80
N PRO A 12 -1.60 -13.61 7.61
CA PRO A 12 -2.45 -13.11 6.52
C PRO A 12 -3.95 -13.22 6.81
N LYS A 13 -4.35 -13.76 7.95
CA LYS A 13 -5.73 -13.79 8.43
C LYS A 13 -6.07 -12.61 9.35
N ASP A 14 -5.09 -11.79 9.72
CA ASP A 14 -5.27 -10.61 10.58
C ASP A 14 -5.24 -9.33 9.74
N HIS A 15 -6.39 -8.70 9.57
CA HIS A 15 -6.56 -7.46 8.81
C HIS A 15 -5.74 -6.27 9.35
N ASN A 16 -5.39 -6.27 10.64
CA ASN A 16 -4.64 -5.17 11.26
C ASN A 16 -3.14 -5.20 10.94
N GLN A 17 -2.65 -6.29 10.37
CA GLN A 17 -1.24 -6.49 10.03
C GLN A 17 -0.96 -6.13 8.56
N ALA A 18 0.28 -5.75 8.26
CA ALA A 18 0.73 -5.42 6.90
C ALA A 18 -0.22 -4.46 6.14
N SER A 19 -0.84 -3.50 6.85
CA SER A 19 -1.85 -2.57 6.29
C SER A 19 -3.06 -3.27 5.64
N GLY A 20 -3.33 -4.52 6.00
CA GLY A 20 -4.40 -5.34 5.45
C GLY A 20 -4.11 -6.00 4.10
N THR A 21 -2.96 -5.72 3.46
CA THR A 21 -2.68 -6.21 2.09
C THR A 21 -2.58 -7.73 2.04
N ASP A 22 -1.85 -8.36 2.97
CA ASP A 22 -1.76 -9.82 3.07
C ASP A 22 -3.14 -10.47 3.29
N TYR A 23 -3.94 -9.87 4.17
CA TYR A 23 -5.30 -10.30 4.43
C TYR A 23 -6.16 -10.29 3.18
N GLU A 24 -6.12 -9.21 2.45
CA GLU A 24 -6.93 -9.04 1.24
C GLU A 24 -6.50 -9.98 0.11
N ILE A 25 -5.20 -10.19 -0.12
CA ILE A 25 -4.71 -11.16 -1.12
C ILE A 25 -5.17 -12.57 -0.73
N TYR A 26 -4.97 -12.97 0.54
CA TYR A 26 -5.41 -14.27 1.04
C TYR A 26 -6.91 -14.48 0.83
N HIS A 27 -7.73 -13.50 1.16
CA HIS A 27 -9.18 -13.58 1.01
C HIS A 27 -9.63 -13.48 -0.46
N ALA A 28 -8.95 -12.69 -1.29
CA ALA A 28 -9.24 -12.61 -2.73
C ALA A 28 -9.03 -13.98 -3.41
N LEU A 29 -7.89 -14.64 -3.15
CA LEU A 29 -7.62 -15.98 -3.66
C LEU A 29 -8.71 -16.99 -3.24
N ARG A 30 -9.14 -16.94 -1.98
CA ARG A 30 -10.20 -17.83 -1.49
C ARG A 30 -11.58 -17.53 -2.06
N ARG A 31 -11.93 -16.26 -2.23
CA ARG A 31 -13.21 -15.84 -2.87
C ARG A 31 -13.33 -16.36 -4.30
N GLU A 32 -12.23 -16.39 -5.02
CA GLU A 32 -12.17 -16.93 -6.38
C GLU A 32 -12.01 -18.48 -6.42
N GLY A 33 -12.27 -19.17 -5.30
CA GLY A 33 -12.36 -20.64 -5.23
C GLY A 33 -11.04 -21.37 -4.98
N ALA A 34 -9.93 -20.70 -4.72
CA ALA A 34 -8.68 -21.37 -4.38
C ALA A 34 -8.71 -21.96 -2.95
N ASN A 35 -8.17 -23.17 -2.80
CA ASN A 35 -7.91 -23.79 -1.50
C ASN A 35 -6.54 -23.33 -0.99
N VAL A 36 -6.53 -22.36 -0.07
CA VAL A 36 -5.30 -21.70 0.40
C VAL A 36 -4.88 -22.25 1.76
N LYS A 37 -3.68 -22.83 1.82
CA LYS A 37 -3.02 -23.28 3.06
C LYS A 37 -1.88 -22.32 3.39
N VAL A 38 -1.85 -21.80 4.62
CA VAL A 38 -0.86 -20.81 5.08
C VAL A 38 0.28 -21.50 5.82
N VAL A 39 1.51 -21.08 5.54
CA VAL A 39 2.74 -21.43 6.26
C VAL A 39 3.35 -20.18 6.86
N GLY A 40 3.59 -20.18 8.14
CA GLY A 40 3.93 -19.00 8.94
C GLY A 40 2.74 -18.62 9.85
N PRO A 41 2.78 -17.47 10.52
CA PRO A 41 3.91 -16.53 10.59
C PRO A 41 5.15 -17.12 11.27
N PHE A 42 6.33 -16.61 10.90
CA PHE A 42 7.60 -17.10 11.45
C PHE A 42 8.10 -16.16 12.55
N ASN A 43 8.06 -16.65 13.79
CA ASN A 43 8.51 -15.91 14.96
C ASN A 43 9.96 -16.29 15.28
N THR A 44 10.86 -15.32 15.17
CA THR A 44 12.27 -15.46 15.52
C THR A 44 12.76 -14.22 16.25
N HIS A 45 13.79 -14.42 17.07
CA HIS A 45 14.37 -13.34 17.86
C HIS A 45 15.83 -13.14 17.48
N PHE A 46 16.31 -11.91 17.53
CA PHE A 46 17.72 -11.60 17.41
C PHE A 46 18.52 -12.25 18.54
N SER A 47 19.62 -12.91 18.19
CA SER A 47 20.58 -13.43 19.16
C SER A 47 21.18 -12.32 20.02
N PHE A 48 21.85 -12.69 21.11
CA PHE A 48 22.52 -11.73 21.98
C PHE A 48 23.58 -10.90 21.23
N ILE A 49 24.34 -11.54 20.35
CA ILE A 49 25.36 -10.88 19.52
C ILE A 49 24.71 -9.89 18.55
N GLU A 50 23.66 -10.31 17.83
CA GLU A 50 22.95 -9.43 16.87
C GLU A 50 22.32 -8.23 17.58
N ARG A 51 21.77 -8.42 18.77
CA ARG A 51 21.24 -7.31 19.62
C ARG A 51 22.34 -6.34 20.04
N GLY A 52 23.52 -6.88 20.42
CA GLY A 52 24.68 -6.06 20.76
C GLY A 52 25.16 -5.22 19.57
N LEU A 53 25.34 -5.84 18.40
CA LEU A 53 25.72 -5.14 17.17
C LEU A 53 24.71 -4.07 16.76
N ARG A 54 23.42 -4.36 16.83
CA ARG A 54 22.37 -3.36 16.56
C ARG A 54 22.40 -2.20 17.54
N LYS A 55 22.63 -2.46 18.84
CA LYS A 55 22.74 -1.40 19.85
C LYS A 55 23.94 -0.49 19.59
N ILE A 56 25.09 -1.06 19.24
CA ILE A 56 26.29 -0.29 18.86
C ILE A 56 26.02 0.53 17.60
N HIS A 57 25.47 -0.08 16.57
CA HIS A 57 25.15 0.62 15.31
C HIS A 57 24.19 1.78 15.55
N ASN A 58 23.07 1.55 16.26
CA ASN A 58 22.04 2.56 16.51
C ASN A 58 22.55 3.70 17.43
N HIS A 59 23.68 3.53 18.13
CA HIS A 59 24.32 4.60 18.87
C HIS A 59 25.00 5.65 17.95
N PHE A 60 25.48 5.21 16.80
CA PHE A 60 26.17 6.07 15.83
C PHE A 60 25.35 6.44 14.61
N TYR A 61 24.30 5.68 14.29
CA TYR A 61 23.53 5.82 13.06
C TYR A 61 22.03 5.68 13.33
N GLU A 62 21.24 6.48 12.65
CA GLU A 62 19.76 6.42 12.70
C GLU A 62 19.17 5.29 11.82
N THR A 63 20.03 4.51 11.15
CA THR A 63 19.61 3.46 10.21
C THR A 63 19.54 2.09 10.89
N MET A 64 18.69 1.18 10.37
CA MET A 64 18.55 -0.19 10.88
C MET A 64 19.60 -1.12 10.31
N LEU A 65 20.43 -1.76 11.16
CA LEU A 65 21.52 -2.65 10.75
C LEU A 65 21.02 -3.99 10.18
N PHE A 66 20.06 -4.65 10.82
CA PHE A 66 19.48 -5.92 10.36
C PHE A 66 17.96 -5.84 10.36
N LYS A 67 17.32 -6.26 9.27
CA LYS A 67 15.86 -6.38 9.19
C LYS A 67 15.37 -7.69 9.82
N TYR A 68 16.13 -8.78 9.63
CA TYR A 68 15.84 -10.12 10.14
C TYR A 68 17.00 -10.69 10.94
N PRO A 69 16.76 -11.53 11.98
CA PRO A 69 17.78 -12.35 12.59
C PRO A 69 18.34 -13.37 11.57
N LEU A 70 19.61 -13.73 11.65
CA LEU A 70 20.19 -14.75 10.76
C LEU A 70 19.46 -16.10 10.88
N THR A 71 19.05 -16.47 12.09
CA THR A 71 18.29 -17.70 12.35
C THR A 71 16.94 -17.74 11.64
N TYR A 72 16.37 -16.57 11.28
CA TYR A 72 15.11 -16.47 10.58
C TYR A 72 15.10 -17.26 9.27
N PHE A 73 16.13 -17.10 8.46
CA PHE A 73 16.22 -17.72 7.13
C PHE A 73 16.24 -19.27 7.21
N PHE A 74 16.92 -19.82 8.22
CA PHE A 74 16.98 -21.26 8.43
C PHE A 74 15.67 -21.83 8.98
N ILE A 75 15.06 -21.14 9.96
CA ILE A 75 13.84 -21.58 10.59
C ILE A 75 12.67 -21.51 9.60
N SER A 76 12.51 -20.38 8.89
CA SER A 76 11.46 -20.22 7.89
C SER A 76 11.61 -21.22 6.74
N ALA A 77 12.83 -21.36 6.17
CA ALA A 77 13.08 -22.32 5.10
C ALA A 77 12.79 -23.77 5.51
N ARG A 78 13.15 -24.17 6.76
CA ARG A 78 12.84 -25.52 7.27
C ARG A 78 11.34 -25.77 7.33
N GLN A 79 10.55 -24.79 7.79
CA GLN A 79 9.10 -24.90 7.88
C GLN A 79 8.46 -24.89 6.49
N VAL A 80 8.90 -23.99 5.59
CA VAL A 80 8.44 -23.93 4.21
C VAL A 80 8.75 -25.26 3.48
N ASN A 81 9.99 -25.77 3.56
CA ASN A 81 10.37 -27.04 2.93
C ASN A 81 9.60 -28.23 3.48
N ARG A 82 9.24 -28.20 4.79
CA ARG A 82 8.38 -29.24 5.38
C ARG A 82 6.94 -29.14 4.83
N ALA A 83 6.42 -27.92 4.69
CA ALA A 83 5.09 -27.69 4.14
C ALA A 83 5.02 -28.11 2.66
N ILE A 84 6.02 -27.78 1.85
CA ILE A 84 6.12 -28.19 0.44
C ILE A 84 6.06 -29.72 0.28
N LYS A 85 6.64 -30.46 1.22
CA LYS A 85 6.62 -31.95 1.20
C LYS A 85 5.30 -32.56 1.63
N ASN A 86 4.59 -31.92 2.56
CA ASN A 86 3.45 -32.51 3.28
C ASN A 86 2.09 -31.94 2.85
N ILE A 87 2.07 -30.82 2.15
CA ILE A 87 0.85 -30.16 1.70
C ILE A 87 0.82 -30.22 0.17
N GLU A 88 -0.22 -30.86 -0.37
CA GLU A 88 -0.47 -30.83 -1.79
C GLU A 88 -0.81 -29.42 -2.26
N HIS A 89 -0.10 -28.91 -3.27
CA HIS A 89 -0.29 -27.58 -3.82
C HIS A 89 0.15 -27.54 -5.29
N ASP A 90 -0.49 -26.66 -6.03
CA ASP A 90 -0.21 -26.40 -7.45
C ASP A 90 0.68 -25.17 -7.62
N LEU A 91 0.58 -24.21 -6.68
CA LEU A 91 1.23 -22.89 -6.72
C LEU A 91 1.72 -22.49 -5.32
N VAL A 92 2.86 -21.84 -5.26
CA VAL A 92 3.32 -21.10 -4.07
C VAL A 92 3.03 -19.62 -4.28
N VAL A 93 2.48 -18.95 -3.26
CA VAL A 93 2.23 -17.49 -3.26
C VAL A 93 2.93 -16.86 -2.06
N SER A 94 3.56 -15.72 -2.24
CA SER A 94 4.14 -14.93 -1.14
C SER A 94 4.27 -13.45 -1.50
N MET A 95 4.18 -12.57 -0.49
CA MET A 95 4.56 -11.16 -0.58
C MET A 95 5.99 -10.90 -0.07
N TYR A 96 6.66 -11.89 0.46
CA TYR A 96 7.93 -11.72 1.17
C TYR A 96 9.02 -12.61 0.62
N SER A 97 10.17 -12.01 0.30
CA SER A 97 11.34 -12.76 -0.15
C SER A 97 12.02 -13.53 0.98
N ALA A 98 12.11 -12.95 2.18
CA ALA A 98 12.90 -13.49 3.27
C ALA A 98 12.62 -14.96 3.62
N PRO A 99 11.37 -15.44 3.77
CA PRO A 99 11.11 -16.85 4.09
C PRO A 99 11.43 -17.81 2.94
N LEU A 100 11.58 -17.29 1.72
CA LEU A 100 11.81 -18.08 0.50
C LEU A 100 13.29 -18.20 0.11
N VAL A 101 14.20 -17.42 0.71
CA VAL A 101 15.62 -17.35 0.33
C VAL A 101 16.27 -18.72 0.28
N LEU A 102 16.12 -19.53 1.34
CA LEU A 102 16.71 -20.87 1.47
C LEU A 102 15.69 -22.00 1.20
N SER A 103 14.50 -21.69 0.71
CA SER A 103 13.48 -22.68 0.39
C SER A 103 13.74 -23.38 -0.94
N GLN A 104 13.34 -24.68 -1.03
CA GLN A 104 13.45 -25.51 -2.21
C GLN A 104 12.09 -25.68 -2.87
N LEU A 105 11.66 -24.67 -3.61
CA LEU A 105 10.37 -24.69 -4.33
C LEU A 105 10.40 -25.77 -5.42
N LYS A 106 9.29 -26.53 -5.52
CA LYS A 106 9.07 -27.59 -6.52
C LYS A 106 7.84 -27.32 -7.39
N LYS A 107 7.24 -26.18 -7.18
CA LYS A 107 6.07 -25.67 -7.90
C LYS A 107 6.29 -24.19 -8.20
N PRO A 108 5.60 -23.62 -9.19
CA PRO A 108 5.78 -22.22 -9.57
C PRO A 108 5.52 -21.28 -8.41
N LEU A 109 6.22 -20.16 -8.39
CA LEU A 109 6.06 -19.08 -7.42
C LEU A 109 5.42 -17.87 -8.08
N LEU A 110 4.24 -17.49 -7.59
CA LEU A 110 3.64 -16.18 -7.83
C LEU A 110 4.06 -15.24 -6.69
N TYR A 111 4.90 -14.27 -7.00
CA TYR A 111 5.46 -13.35 -6.02
C TYR A 111 4.80 -11.98 -6.10
N PHE A 112 4.24 -11.52 -4.99
CA PHE A 112 3.74 -10.14 -4.86
C PHE A 112 4.84 -9.25 -4.34
N CYS A 113 5.15 -8.16 -5.05
CA CYS A 113 6.22 -7.24 -4.71
C CYS A 113 5.70 -5.80 -4.74
N ASP A 114 5.36 -5.25 -3.58
CA ASP A 114 4.90 -3.86 -3.47
C ASP A 114 6.05 -2.85 -3.59
N SER A 115 7.25 -3.26 -3.16
CA SER A 115 8.48 -2.46 -3.23
C SER A 115 9.71 -3.35 -3.20
N THR A 116 10.58 -3.21 -4.19
CA THR A 116 11.88 -3.88 -4.20
C THR A 116 12.87 -3.20 -3.24
N VAL A 117 13.89 -3.93 -2.81
CA VAL A 117 14.96 -3.39 -1.96
C VAL A 117 15.68 -2.23 -2.64
N LYS A 118 15.94 -2.32 -3.95
CA LYS A 118 16.56 -1.23 -4.71
C LYS A 118 15.66 -0.01 -4.83
N TRP A 119 14.34 -0.23 -4.99
CA TRP A 119 13.38 0.85 -4.98
C TRP A 119 13.34 1.55 -3.61
N LEU A 120 13.32 0.78 -2.51
CA LEU A 120 13.37 1.30 -1.14
C LEU A 120 14.67 2.08 -0.86
N GLU A 121 15.82 1.59 -1.30
CA GLU A 121 17.11 2.27 -1.14
C GLU A 121 17.13 3.65 -1.81
N LYS A 122 16.50 3.77 -2.98
CA LYS A 122 16.40 5.04 -3.69
C LYS A 122 15.40 6.03 -3.07
N GLN A 123 14.30 5.52 -2.56
CA GLN A 123 13.20 6.35 -2.07
C GLN A 123 13.27 6.62 -0.56
N TRP A 124 13.80 5.68 0.23
CA TRP A 124 13.77 5.76 1.68
C TRP A 124 15.00 5.10 2.33
N GLN A 125 16.00 5.88 2.65
CA GLN A 125 17.27 5.41 3.23
C GLN A 125 17.16 5.11 4.73
N HIS A 126 16.30 4.17 5.12
CA HIS A 126 16.05 3.80 6.53
C HIS A 126 16.96 2.68 7.04
N HIS A 127 17.57 1.91 6.15
CA HIS A 127 18.48 0.81 6.52
C HIS A 127 19.93 1.18 6.25
N ALA A 128 20.86 0.54 6.95
CA ALA A 128 22.28 0.63 6.67
C ALA A 128 22.60 0.08 5.26
N LYS A 129 23.61 0.63 4.58
CA LYS A 129 24.01 0.19 3.23
C LYS A 129 24.26 -1.32 3.14
N PHE A 130 24.90 -1.90 4.16
CA PHE A 130 25.11 -3.34 4.25
C PHE A 130 23.77 -4.11 4.29
N THR A 131 22.77 -3.59 4.99
CA THR A 131 21.44 -4.21 5.06
C THR A 131 20.74 -4.17 3.70
N TYR A 132 20.78 -3.05 2.98
CA TYR A 132 20.26 -2.96 1.62
C TYR A 132 20.98 -3.91 0.67
N PHE A 133 22.31 -3.97 0.72
CA PHE A 133 23.10 -4.87 -0.11
C PHE A 133 22.73 -6.34 0.12
N SER A 134 22.72 -6.80 1.38
CA SER A 134 22.40 -8.19 1.71
C SER A 134 20.95 -8.55 1.37
N MET A 135 20.00 -7.66 1.69
CA MET A 135 18.58 -7.86 1.34
C MET A 135 18.38 -7.90 -0.18
N GLY A 136 19.06 -7.04 -0.94
CA GLY A 136 19.00 -7.00 -2.40
C GLY A 136 19.48 -8.28 -3.06
N LEU A 137 20.55 -8.90 -2.53
CA LEU A 137 21.03 -10.22 -3.01
C LEU A 137 19.98 -11.31 -2.76
N TRP A 138 19.40 -11.34 -1.57
CA TRP A 138 18.38 -12.33 -1.21
C TRP A 138 17.11 -12.15 -2.02
N GLU A 139 16.66 -10.91 -2.18
CA GLU A 139 15.48 -10.59 -2.97
C GLU A 139 15.67 -10.96 -4.44
N ARG A 140 16.82 -10.60 -5.07
CA ARG A 140 17.16 -11.01 -6.43
C ARG A 140 17.09 -12.53 -6.62
N HIS A 141 17.60 -13.28 -5.63
CA HIS A 141 17.52 -14.74 -5.68
C HIS A 141 16.08 -15.26 -5.69
N VAL A 142 15.18 -14.65 -4.94
CA VAL A 142 13.74 -15.03 -4.92
C VAL A 142 13.03 -14.56 -6.19
N ILE A 143 13.30 -13.34 -6.65
CA ILE A 143 12.78 -12.80 -7.92
C ILE A 143 13.14 -13.73 -9.09
N ASN A 144 14.38 -14.21 -9.15
CA ASN A 144 14.83 -15.14 -10.20
C ASN A 144 14.14 -16.51 -10.13
N LYS A 145 13.70 -16.94 -8.93
CA LYS A 145 12.92 -18.17 -8.73
C LYS A 145 11.43 -18.00 -9.03
N SER A 146 10.94 -16.76 -9.11
CA SER A 146 9.52 -16.49 -9.29
C SER A 146 9.13 -16.73 -10.74
N GLU A 147 8.10 -17.50 -11.01
CA GLU A 147 7.57 -17.70 -12.35
C GLU A 147 6.84 -16.45 -12.85
N HIS A 148 6.09 -15.80 -11.94
CA HIS A 148 5.41 -14.55 -12.23
C HIS A 148 5.46 -13.60 -11.04
N ILE A 149 5.49 -12.29 -11.30
CA ILE A 149 5.54 -11.24 -10.27
C ILE A 149 4.39 -10.26 -10.48
N ILE A 150 3.71 -9.92 -9.40
CA ILE A 150 2.69 -8.87 -9.36
C ILE A 150 3.20 -7.71 -8.52
N SER A 151 3.24 -6.51 -9.09
CA SER A 151 3.53 -5.27 -8.37
C SER A 151 2.27 -4.42 -8.17
N PHE A 152 2.20 -3.65 -7.05
CA PHE A 152 1.14 -2.67 -6.84
C PHE A 152 1.56 -1.25 -7.25
N SER A 153 2.62 -1.14 -8.06
CA SER A 153 3.17 0.13 -8.51
C SER A 153 3.89 -0.03 -9.84
N GLU A 154 3.58 0.83 -10.79
CA GLU A 154 4.31 0.92 -12.05
C GLU A 154 5.78 1.27 -11.81
N SER A 155 6.05 2.23 -10.90
CA SER A 155 7.41 2.65 -10.58
C SER A 155 8.27 1.52 -9.99
N ASN A 156 7.68 0.59 -9.25
CA ASN A 156 8.38 -0.60 -8.76
C ASN A 156 8.49 -1.68 -9.87
N ALA A 157 7.47 -1.79 -10.73
CA ALA A 157 7.54 -2.68 -11.91
C ALA A 157 8.67 -2.26 -12.86
N ASP A 158 8.89 -0.95 -13.05
CA ASP A 158 10.03 -0.44 -13.82
C ASP A 158 11.38 -0.78 -13.18
N VAL A 159 11.49 -0.77 -11.85
CA VAL A 159 12.70 -1.22 -11.15
C VAL A 159 12.89 -2.72 -11.30
N LEU A 160 11.83 -3.53 -11.25
CA LEU A 160 11.89 -4.98 -11.50
C LEU A 160 12.41 -5.28 -12.91
N ASP A 161 11.91 -4.60 -13.92
CA ASP A 161 12.35 -4.73 -15.31
C ASP A 161 13.80 -4.25 -15.49
N ASN A 162 14.10 -3.00 -15.14
CA ASN A 162 15.36 -2.36 -15.46
C ASN A 162 16.55 -2.73 -14.55
N GLU A 163 16.31 -3.17 -13.30
CA GLU A 163 17.37 -3.39 -12.33
C GLU A 163 17.43 -4.83 -11.79
N TYR A 164 16.36 -5.60 -11.97
CA TYR A 164 16.35 -7.02 -11.63
C TYR A 164 16.25 -7.91 -12.86
N ASP A 165 16.20 -7.31 -14.06
CA ASP A 165 16.15 -8.00 -15.36
C ASP A 165 14.93 -8.95 -15.47
N VAL A 166 13.77 -8.54 -14.89
CA VAL A 166 12.52 -9.31 -14.96
C VAL A 166 11.83 -9.02 -16.29
N PRO A 167 11.67 -10.01 -17.18
CA PRO A 167 10.98 -9.81 -18.44
C PRO A 167 9.52 -9.36 -18.24
N ARG A 168 9.04 -8.46 -19.10
CA ARG A 168 7.67 -7.89 -18.99
C ARG A 168 6.57 -8.95 -19.06
N GLU A 169 6.78 -10.06 -19.76
CA GLU A 169 5.84 -11.20 -19.82
C GLU A 169 5.66 -11.94 -18.49
N ARG A 170 6.61 -11.78 -17.56
CA ARG A 170 6.56 -12.32 -16.19
C ARG A 170 6.13 -11.29 -15.15
N LEU A 171 5.70 -10.10 -15.58
CA LEU A 171 5.42 -8.99 -14.71
C LEU A 171 4.07 -8.35 -15.00
N ASP A 172 3.20 -8.35 -14.00
CA ASP A 172 1.98 -7.55 -14.02
C ASP A 172 2.04 -6.47 -12.93
N PHE A 173 1.39 -5.34 -13.18
CA PHE A 173 1.16 -4.35 -12.15
C PHE A 173 -0.25 -3.77 -12.22
N PHE A 174 -0.78 -3.37 -11.08
CA PHE A 174 -2.06 -2.69 -10.97
C PHE A 174 -2.13 -1.88 -9.67
N ALA A 175 -3.02 -0.90 -9.64
CA ALA A 175 -3.25 -0.11 -8.44
C ALA A 175 -3.69 -1.00 -7.28
N ILE A 176 -3.17 -0.74 -6.08
CA ILE A 176 -3.57 -1.46 -4.89
C ILE A 176 -5.05 -1.16 -4.57
N PRO A 177 -5.92 -2.17 -4.40
CA PRO A 177 -7.32 -1.95 -4.08
C PRO A 177 -7.54 -1.41 -2.67
N ALA A 178 -8.72 -0.86 -2.43
CA ALA A 178 -9.14 -0.38 -1.11
C ALA A 178 -9.24 -1.52 -0.10
N SER A 179 -8.71 -1.33 1.10
CA SER A 179 -8.81 -2.29 2.21
C SER A 179 -9.97 -1.92 3.16
N ILE A 180 -11.17 -1.93 2.59
CA ILE A 180 -12.43 -1.69 3.29
C ILE A 180 -13.51 -2.65 2.76
N PRO A 181 -14.48 -3.06 3.59
CA PRO A 181 -15.55 -3.96 3.17
C PRO A 181 -16.39 -3.34 2.04
N HIS A 182 -16.52 -4.07 0.92
CA HIS A 182 -17.22 -3.58 -0.26
C HIS A 182 -18.71 -3.29 0.00
N GLU A 183 -19.34 -4.04 0.88
CA GLU A 183 -20.73 -3.87 1.30
C GLU A 183 -20.99 -2.57 2.10
N LYS A 184 -19.94 -1.98 2.68
CA LYS A 184 -20.00 -0.67 3.37
C LYS A 184 -19.83 0.52 2.42
N VAL A 185 -19.46 0.26 1.17
CA VAL A 185 -19.23 1.28 0.15
C VAL A 185 -20.57 1.69 -0.50
N PRO A 186 -20.88 3.01 -0.61
CA PRO A 186 -22.10 3.45 -1.26
C PRO A 186 -22.14 3.04 -2.73
N LYS A 187 -23.29 2.53 -3.19
CA LYS A 187 -23.47 2.13 -4.61
C LYS A 187 -23.41 3.33 -5.55
N SER A 188 -23.94 4.47 -5.12
CA SER A 188 -23.91 5.75 -5.82
C SER A 188 -23.43 6.85 -4.88
N ILE A 189 -22.96 7.95 -5.44
CA ILE A 189 -22.55 9.12 -4.70
C ILE A 189 -23.44 10.31 -5.08
N GLU A 190 -23.79 11.10 -4.08
CA GLU A 190 -24.33 12.44 -4.27
C GLU A 190 -23.17 13.43 -4.14
N VAL A 191 -22.95 14.22 -5.18
CA VAL A 191 -21.85 15.18 -5.19
C VAL A 191 -22.40 16.57 -4.85
N GLU A 192 -21.88 17.16 -3.78
CA GLU A 192 -22.26 18.50 -3.34
C GLU A 192 -21.97 19.54 -4.45
N LYS A 193 -22.89 20.48 -4.64
CA LYS A 193 -22.72 21.58 -5.63
C LYS A 193 -21.79 22.66 -5.11
N SER A 194 -21.71 22.85 -3.80
CA SER A 194 -20.83 23.83 -3.16
C SER A 194 -19.70 23.12 -2.45
N LEU A 195 -18.46 23.55 -2.69
CA LEU A 195 -17.27 23.06 -2.01
C LEU A 195 -16.89 23.94 -0.81
N ILE A 196 -17.75 24.85 -0.36
CA ILE A 196 -17.44 25.74 0.77
C ILE A 196 -18.38 25.41 1.95
N PRO A 197 -17.81 25.11 3.14
CA PRO A 197 -16.38 25.04 3.44
C PRO A 197 -15.69 23.86 2.77
N VAL A 198 -14.45 24.04 2.29
CA VAL A 198 -13.64 22.96 1.70
C VAL A 198 -13.34 21.93 2.78
N LYS A 199 -13.64 20.66 2.51
CA LYS A 199 -13.48 19.55 3.44
C LYS A 199 -12.30 18.69 2.98
N LEU A 200 -11.15 18.80 3.65
CA LEU A 200 -9.94 18.08 3.35
C LEU A 200 -9.74 16.93 4.32
N LEU A 201 -9.31 15.78 3.82
CA LEU A 201 -8.97 14.60 4.61
C LEU A 201 -7.52 14.20 4.36
N LEU A 202 -6.80 13.87 5.43
CA LEU A 202 -5.52 13.15 5.38
C LEU A 202 -5.63 11.90 6.24
N VAL A 203 -5.16 10.75 5.72
CA VAL A 203 -5.15 9.48 6.45
C VAL A 203 -3.74 8.91 6.47
N GLY A 204 -3.22 8.61 7.65
CA GLY A 204 -1.89 8.01 7.80
C GLY A 204 -1.39 7.97 9.24
N ARG A 205 -0.35 7.15 9.48
CA ARG A 205 0.26 6.92 10.81
C ARG A 205 1.66 7.50 10.96
N ASP A 206 2.17 8.18 9.95
CA ASP A 206 3.52 8.75 9.95
C ASP A 206 3.44 10.20 9.51
N ARG A 207 3.69 11.11 10.43
CA ARG A 207 3.51 12.55 10.27
C ARG A 207 4.38 13.11 9.13
N TYR A 208 5.66 12.75 9.11
CA TYR A 208 6.60 13.24 8.11
C TYR A 208 6.37 12.61 6.74
N ARG A 209 6.28 11.27 6.71
CA ARG A 209 6.10 10.51 5.48
C ARG A 209 4.83 10.88 4.73
N LYS A 210 3.74 11.15 5.46
CA LYS A 210 2.43 11.49 4.86
C LYS A 210 2.26 12.98 4.55
N GLY A 211 3.25 13.82 4.88
CA GLY A 211 3.22 15.25 4.57
C GLY A 211 2.15 16.01 5.34
N VAL A 212 1.98 15.70 6.64
CA VAL A 212 0.99 16.37 7.50
C VAL A 212 1.23 17.88 7.57
N ASP A 213 2.48 18.30 7.62
CA ASP A 213 2.90 19.69 7.56
C ASP A 213 2.41 20.40 6.29
N ILE A 214 2.56 19.77 5.13
CA ILE A 214 2.06 20.30 3.84
C ILE A 214 0.53 20.37 3.85
N ALA A 215 -0.17 19.35 4.37
CA ALA A 215 -1.62 19.37 4.44
C ALA A 215 -2.15 20.46 5.38
N GLN A 216 -1.48 20.70 6.52
CA GLN A 216 -1.81 21.80 7.42
C GLN A 216 -1.55 23.16 6.76
N GLU A 217 -0.50 23.29 5.98
CA GLU A 217 -0.20 24.49 5.22
C GLU A 217 -1.27 24.77 4.15
N ILE A 218 -1.74 23.74 3.41
CA ILE A 218 -2.83 23.86 2.44
C ILE A 218 -4.08 24.47 3.08
N VAL A 219 -4.52 23.94 4.22
CA VAL A 219 -5.75 24.45 4.87
C VAL A 219 -5.55 25.87 5.42
N ARG A 220 -4.35 26.18 5.91
CA ARG A 220 -3.98 27.52 6.38
C ARG A 220 -4.04 28.55 5.26
N GLU A 221 -3.45 28.24 4.12
CA GLU A 221 -3.41 29.14 2.95
C GLU A 221 -4.79 29.37 2.34
N LEU A 222 -5.64 28.34 2.24
CA LEU A 222 -7.02 28.49 1.80
C LEU A 222 -7.78 29.50 2.67
N ASN A 223 -7.68 29.35 4.01
CA ASN A 223 -8.33 30.27 4.94
C ASN A 223 -7.73 31.69 4.90
N ALA A 224 -6.40 31.81 4.74
CA ALA A 224 -5.75 33.11 4.56
C ALA A 224 -6.20 33.85 3.28
N GLN A 225 -6.58 33.11 2.22
CA GLN A 225 -7.16 33.65 1.01
C GLN A 225 -8.70 33.86 1.10
N GLY A 226 -9.28 33.72 2.29
CA GLY A 226 -10.72 33.94 2.52
C GLY A 226 -11.61 32.75 2.14
N VAL A 227 -11.05 31.61 1.76
CA VAL A 227 -11.78 30.38 1.45
C VAL A 227 -11.87 29.51 2.69
N LYS A 228 -13.08 29.41 3.28
CA LYS A 228 -13.32 28.54 4.44
C LYS A 228 -12.95 27.09 4.11
N ALA A 229 -12.02 26.53 4.87
CA ALA A 229 -11.54 25.15 4.70
C ALA A 229 -11.25 24.49 6.04
N ASN A 230 -11.49 23.18 6.13
CA ASN A 230 -11.21 22.36 7.30
C ASN A 230 -10.42 21.11 6.87
N LEU A 231 -9.53 20.65 7.75
CA LEU A 231 -8.73 19.44 7.56
C LEU A 231 -9.01 18.46 8.70
N ARG A 232 -9.37 17.24 8.37
CA ARG A 232 -9.35 16.10 9.29
C ARG A 232 -8.13 15.24 9.05
N ILE A 233 -7.44 14.87 10.13
CA ILE A 233 -6.26 13.99 10.11
C ILE A 233 -6.60 12.73 10.89
N VAL A 234 -6.62 11.60 10.19
CA VAL A 234 -6.94 10.27 10.73
C VAL A 234 -5.68 9.43 10.85
N GLY A 235 -5.54 8.72 11.97
CA GLY A 235 -4.42 7.80 12.24
C GLY A 235 -3.26 8.40 13.02
N LEU A 236 -3.40 9.65 13.46
CA LEU A 236 -2.41 10.39 14.24
C LEU A 236 -3.09 11.17 15.38
N ASP A 237 -2.43 11.21 16.52
CA ASP A 237 -2.78 12.13 17.60
C ASP A 237 -2.07 13.47 17.41
N GLY A 238 -2.71 14.55 17.86
CA GLY A 238 -2.20 15.91 17.77
C GLY A 238 -3.13 16.90 18.44
N GLU A 239 -2.69 18.15 18.51
CA GLU A 239 -3.50 19.26 19.03
C GLU A 239 -4.38 19.82 17.93
N ASP A 240 -5.67 19.90 18.20
CA ASP A 240 -6.65 20.54 17.32
C ASP A 240 -6.37 22.05 17.21
N SER A 241 -6.66 22.59 16.05
CA SER A 241 -6.62 24.04 15.82
C SER A 241 -7.95 24.52 15.23
N GLN A 242 -8.05 25.80 14.94
CA GLN A 242 -9.28 26.39 14.36
C GLN A 242 -9.76 25.66 13.08
N TYR A 243 -8.82 25.09 12.29
CA TYR A 243 -9.11 24.49 10.97
C TYR A 243 -8.67 23.04 10.83
N VAL A 244 -8.02 22.47 11.86
CA VAL A 244 -7.45 21.12 11.83
C VAL A 244 -7.94 20.32 13.01
N SER A 245 -8.47 19.13 12.75
CA SER A 245 -8.85 18.17 13.78
C SER A 245 -8.07 16.87 13.63
N PHE A 246 -7.44 16.41 14.71
CA PHE A 246 -6.77 15.11 14.79
C PHE A 246 -7.72 14.09 15.41
N LEU A 247 -8.06 13.05 14.65
CA LEU A 247 -9.10 12.08 15.03
C LEU A 247 -8.54 10.77 15.58
N GLY A 248 -7.21 10.68 15.76
CA GLY A 248 -6.59 9.48 16.29
C GLY A 248 -6.72 8.25 15.38
N PHE A 249 -6.47 7.09 15.95
CA PHE A 249 -6.49 5.81 15.26
C PHE A 249 -7.83 5.10 15.40
N TYR A 250 -8.36 4.59 14.29
CA TYR A 250 -9.53 3.71 14.24
C TYR A 250 -9.12 2.26 13.99
N ASN A 251 -9.61 1.33 14.79
CA ASN A 251 -9.42 -0.09 14.59
C ASN A 251 -10.49 -0.65 13.64
N LYS A 252 -10.16 -0.90 12.39
CA LYS A 252 -11.09 -1.37 11.35
C LYS A 252 -11.74 -2.74 11.65
N THR A 253 -11.27 -3.49 12.67
CA THR A 253 -11.92 -4.74 13.09
C THR A 253 -13.05 -4.52 14.09
N ILE A 254 -13.18 -3.30 14.63
CA ILE A 254 -14.28 -2.89 15.50
C ILE A 254 -15.32 -2.17 14.62
N PRO A 255 -16.58 -2.66 14.56
CA PRO A 255 -17.59 -2.11 13.66
C PRO A 255 -17.83 -0.60 13.82
N GLU A 256 -17.85 -0.09 15.06
CA GLU A 256 -18.08 1.32 15.37
C GLU A 256 -16.88 2.18 14.88
N ASP A 257 -15.66 1.71 15.09
CA ASP A 257 -14.46 2.38 14.61
C ASP A 257 -14.39 2.39 13.08
N LEU A 258 -14.77 1.26 12.45
CA LEU A 258 -14.84 1.17 10.99
C LEU A 258 -15.84 2.16 10.43
N ASP A 259 -17.06 2.25 11.00
CA ASP A 259 -18.08 3.19 10.53
C ASP A 259 -17.62 4.64 10.70
N ALA A 260 -17.02 4.99 11.85
CA ALA A 260 -16.42 6.30 12.09
C ALA A 260 -15.25 6.60 11.12
N TYR A 261 -14.43 5.60 10.79
CA TYR A 261 -13.38 5.72 9.79
C TYR A 261 -13.95 6.05 8.40
N LEU A 262 -14.99 5.33 7.97
CA LEU A 262 -15.63 5.51 6.68
C LEU A 262 -16.40 6.84 6.60
N ASP A 263 -16.93 7.36 7.70
CA ASP A 263 -17.62 8.66 7.77
C ASP A 263 -16.68 9.83 7.44
N ASN A 264 -15.37 9.68 7.65
CA ASN A 264 -14.42 10.71 7.23
C ASN A 264 -14.28 10.81 5.71
N TYR A 265 -14.40 9.70 4.98
CA TYR A 265 -14.45 9.75 3.51
C TYR A 265 -15.80 10.32 3.02
N ARG A 266 -16.92 9.98 3.66
CA ARG A 266 -18.24 10.56 3.32
C ARG A 266 -18.27 12.07 3.53
N TRP A 267 -17.54 12.55 4.53
CA TRP A 267 -17.44 13.98 4.84
C TRP A 267 -16.55 14.74 3.87
N ALA A 268 -15.50 14.14 3.33
CA ALA A 268 -14.45 14.82 2.60
C ALA A 268 -14.84 15.22 1.16
N HIS A 269 -14.40 16.40 0.72
CA HIS A 269 -14.38 16.77 -0.69
C HIS A 269 -13.13 16.25 -1.40
N PHE A 270 -11.97 16.32 -0.75
CA PHE A 270 -10.70 15.85 -1.28
C PHE A 270 -9.92 15.06 -0.23
N LEU A 271 -9.29 13.98 -0.66
CA LEU A 271 -8.16 13.43 0.06
C LEU A 271 -6.90 14.22 -0.34
N VAL A 272 -6.22 14.86 0.62
CA VAL A 272 -4.90 15.46 0.41
C VAL A 272 -3.83 14.48 0.88
N HIS A 273 -2.97 14.06 -0.03
CA HIS A 273 -1.98 13.02 0.23
C HIS A 273 -0.59 13.43 -0.27
N PRO A 274 -0.01 14.50 0.30
CA PRO A 274 1.28 15.06 -0.13
C PRO A 274 2.45 14.23 0.42
N ALA A 275 2.41 12.93 0.20
CA ALA A 275 3.34 11.99 0.80
C ALA A 275 4.75 12.15 0.22
N ARG A 276 5.76 12.18 1.10
CA ARG A 276 7.18 12.16 0.73
C ARG A 276 7.64 10.79 0.28
N PHE A 277 6.95 9.76 0.74
CA PHE A 277 7.20 8.36 0.41
C PHE A 277 5.92 7.53 0.50
N GLU A 278 5.63 6.73 -0.55
CA GLU A 278 4.51 5.78 -0.58
C GLU A 278 4.81 4.63 -1.55
N ALA A 279 4.72 3.38 -1.10
CA ALA A 279 4.99 2.22 -1.96
C ALA A 279 3.87 2.01 -2.99
N ALA A 280 2.63 1.91 -2.53
CA ALA A 280 1.47 1.67 -3.39
C ALA A 280 0.32 2.67 -3.17
N GLY A 281 -0.03 2.97 -1.91
CA GLY A 281 -1.07 3.95 -1.58
C GLY A 281 -2.49 3.39 -1.53
N ILE A 282 -2.83 2.64 -0.47
CA ILE A 282 -4.18 2.08 -0.25
C ILE A 282 -5.23 3.19 -0.04
N VAL A 283 -4.88 4.23 0.71
CA VAL A 283 -5.80 5.30 1.13
C VAL A 283 -6.48 6.02 -0.05
N PRO A 284 -5.78 6.36 -1.16
CA PRO A 284 -6.44 6.87 -2.36
C PRO A 284 -7.50 5.93 -2.95
N SER A 285 -7.30 4.62 -2.90
CA SER A 285 -8.32 3.65 -3.35
C SER A 285 -9.53 3.62 -2.42
N GLU A 286 -9.33 3.78 -1.11
CA GLU A 286 -10.41 3.93 -0.13
C GLU A 286 -11.18 5.23 -0.35
N ALA A 287 -10.51 6.35 -0.63
CA ALA A 287 -11.15 7.61 -0.97
C ALA A 287 -11.99 7.49 -2.27
N ALA A 288 -11.46 6.81 -3.28
CA ALA A 288 -12.16 6.57 -4.53
C ALA A 288 -13.45 5.75 -4.35
N ALA A 289 -13.52 4.89 -3.35
CA ALA A 289 -14.73 4.14 -3.00
C ALA A 289 -15.92 5.07 -2.65
N PHE A 290 -15.63 6.26 -2.15
CA PHE A 290 -16.61 7.28 -1.80
C PHE A 290 -16.70 8.41 -2.84
N GLY A 291 -16.02 8.27 -3.98
CA GLY A 291 -15.98 9.31 -5.00
C GLY A 291 -15.19 10.55 -4.57
N VAL A 292 -14.28 10.42 -3.61
CA VAL A 292 -13.43 11.50 -3.11
C VAL A 292 -12.15 11.54 -3.93
N PRO A 293 -11.95 12.56 -4.80
CA PRO A 293 -10.74 12.69 -5.57
C PRO A 293 -9.52 12.93 -4.68
N THR A 294 -8.39 12.32 -5.05
CA THR A 294 -7.14 12.49 -4.32
C THR A 294 -6.27 13.56 -4.95
N LEU A 295 -5.78 14.51 -4.15
CA LEU A 295 -4.71 15.44 -4.53
C LEU A 295 -3.39 14.91 -3.94
N THR A 296 -2.48 14.52 -4.81
CA THR A 296 -1.21 13.90 -4.40
C THR A 296 -0.06 14.40 -5.26
N ASN A 297 1.16 14.00 -4.93
CA ASN A 297 2.34 14.21 -5.76
C ASN A 297 2.81 12.89 -6.39
N ASN A 298 3.68 12.99 -7.41
CA ASN A 298 4.25 11.84 -8.11
C ASN A 298 5.35 11.19 -7.26
N THR A 299 4.92 10.38 -6.27
CA THR A 299 5.80 9.67 -5.35
C THR A 299 5.43 8.20 -5.31
N GLY A 300 6.39 7.34 -5.63
CA GLY A 300 6.23 5.88 -5.58
C GLY A 300 5.06 5.36 -6.40
N GLY A 301 4.17 4.59 -5.77
CA GLY A 301 2.99 4.00 -6.41
C GLY A 301 1.79 4.92 -6.52
N LEU A 302 1.88 6.18 -6.05
CA LEU A 302 0.73 7.07 -6.04
C LEU A 302 0.19 7.38 -7.44
N ALA A 303 1.07 7.56 -8.44
CA ALA A 303 0.65 7.77 -9.82
C ALA A 303 -0.01 6.53 -10.46
N THR A 304 0.22 5.35 -9.93
CA THR A 304 -0.50 4.13 -10.32
C THR A 304 -1.90 4.10 -9.69
N THR A 305 -1.98 4.42 -8.40
CA THR A 305 -3.24 4.39 -7.65
C THR A 305 -4.12 5.59 -7.94
N VAL A 306 -3.55 6.77 -8.12
CA VAL A 306 -4.26 8.00 -8.52
C VAL A 306 -3.98 8.27 -9.99
N LYS A 307 -4.99 8.09 -10.84
CA LYS A 307 -4.88 8.44 -12.26
C LYS A 307 -5.22 9.91 -12.44
N ASP A 308 -4.26 10.68 -12.97
CA ASP A 308 -4.39 12.13 -13.14
C ASP A 308 -5.63 12.50 -13.99
N ASP A 309 -6.36 13.53 -13.59
CA ASP A 309 -7.63 13.99 -14.16
C ASP A 309 -8.76 12.92 -14.27
N VAL A 310 -8.57 11.72 -13.65
CA VAL A 310 -9.57 10.63 -13.62
C VAL A 310 -10.03 10.30 -12.20
N SER A 311 -9.09 10.11 -11.26
CA SER A 311 -9.41 9.82 -9.86
C SER A 311 -8.74 10.78 -8.87
N GLY A 312 -8.25 11.88 -9.36
CA GLY A 312 -7.58 12.92 -8.62
C GLY A 312 -6.61 13.70 -9.47
N LEU A 313 -5.68 14.37 -8.83
CA LEU A 313 -4.58 15.10 -9.49
C LEU A 313 -3.24 14.63 -8.93
N VAL A 314 -2.29 14.37 -9.82
CA VAL A 314 -0.92 13.99 -9.50
C VAL A 314 0.01 15.17 -9.82
N LEU A 315 0.43 15.88 -8.79
CA LEU A 315 1.37 17.00 -8.92
C LEU A 315 2.81 16.48 -9.03
N PRO A 316 3.75 17.32 -9.47
CA PRO A 316 5.18 16.98 -9.43
C PRO A 316 5.62 16.54 -8.02
N LYS A 317 6.65 15.70 -7.95
CA LYS A 317 7.25 15.31 -6.66
C LYS A 317 7.68 16.57 -5.88
N ASP A 318 7.53 16.51 -4.56
CA ASP A 318 7.90 17.60 -3.64
C ASP A 318 7.17 18.95 -3.91
N SER A 319 5.97 18.90 -4.51
CA SER A 319 5.14 20.08 -4.72
C SER A 319 4.78 20.77 -3.40
N PRO A 320 4.97 22.11 -3.31
CA PRO A 320 4.61 22.89 -2.13
C PRO A 320 3.08 23.07 -2.01
N ALA A 321 2.63 23.55 -0.83
CA ALA A 321 1.20 23.71 -0.51
C ALA A 321 0.44 24.58 -1.51
N GLU A 322 1.06 25.65 -2.00
CA GLU A 322 0.48 26.59 -2.96
C GLU A 322 -0.01 25.91 -4.24
N MET A 323 0.70 24.88 -4.71
CA MET A 323 0.27 24.13 -5.90
C MET A 323 -1.04 23.37 -5.65
N TYR A 324 -1.19 22.75 -4.47
CA TYR A 324 -2.45 22.10 -4.08
C TYR A 324 -3.57 23.12 -3.94
N VAL A 325 -3.34 24.24 -3.28
CA VAL A 325 -4.28 25.36 -3.13
C VAL A 325 -4.77 25.84 -4.50
N SER A 326 -3.85 26.10 -5.43
CA SER A 326 -4.19 26.52 -6.81
C SER A 326 -5.12 25.52 -7.50
N LYS A 327 -4.91 24.22 -7.31
CA LYS A 327 -5.80 23.18 -7.89
C LYS A 327 -7.16 23.15 -7.23
N ILE A 328 -7.22 23.26 -5.90
CA ILE A 328 -8.49 23.31 -5.13
C ILE A 328 -9.32 24.52 -5.57
N LEU A 329 -8.71 25.70 -5.69
CA LEU A 329 -9.39 26.93 -6.13
C LEU A 329 -10.00 26.78 -7.52
N LYS A 330 -9.34 26.06 -8.45
CA LYS A 330 -9.90 25.78 -9.79
C LYS A 330 -11.19 24.95 -9.72
N PHE A 331 -11.32 24.04 -8.77
CA PHE A 331 -12.54 23.25 -8.58
C PHE A 331 -13.64 24.06 -7.89
N ILE A 332 -13.29 24.93 -6.93
CA ILE A 332 -14.25 25.85 -6.30
C ILE A 332 -14.88 26.77 -7.34
N ASN A 333 -14.08 27.28 -8.26
CA ASN A 333 -14.53 28.16 -9.35
C ASN A 333 -15.22 27.41 -10.50
N ASN A 334 -15.17 26.07 -10.51
CA ASN A 334 -15.82 25.23 -11.51
C ASN A 334 -16.40 23.96 -10.86
N PRO A 335 -17.55 24.06 -10.19
CA PRO A 335 -18.17 22.92 -9.50
C PRO A 335 -18.51 21.73 -10.41
N ASP A 336 -18.87 21.98 -11.66
CA ASP A 336 -19.18 20.91 -12.63
C ASP A 336 -17.95 20.05 -12.93
N LYS A 337 -16.75 20.68 -13.01
CA LYS A 337 -15.50 19.96 -13.16
C LYS A 337 -15.21 19.07 -11.93
N TYR A 338 -15.46 19.59 -10.74
CA TYR A 338 -15.34 18.78 -9.52
C TYR A 338 -16.29 17.59 -9.53
N GLN A 339 -17.58 17.83 -9.84
CA GLN A 339 -18.58 16.76 -9.90
C GLN A 339 -18.20 15.68 -10.92
N SER A 340 -17.71 16.09 -12.09
CA SER A 340 -17.21 15.15 -13.12
C SER A 340 -16.05 14.31 -12.58
N LEU A 341 -15.07 14.93 -11.91
CA LEU A 341 -13.94 14.23 -11.31
C LEU A 341 -14.38 13.28 -10.20
N ALA A 342 -15.29 13.68 -9.33
CA ALA A 342 -15.80 12.83 -8.26
C ALA A 342 -16.54 11.59 -8.82
N ARG A 343 -17.34 11.75 -9.87
CA ARG A 343 -18.00 10.63 -10.56
C ARG A 343 -16.99 9.70 -11.22
N SER A 344 -16.03 10.22 -11.98
CA SER A 344 -15.00 9.39 -12.61
C SER A 344 -14.10 8.69 -11.60
N THR A 345 -13.86 9.31 -10.43
CA THR A 345 -13.18 8.68 -9.29
C THR A 345 -13.94 7.45 -8.80
N LYS A 346 -15.27 7.60 -8.59
CA LYS A 346 -16.16 6.49 -8.19
C LYS A 346 -16.22 5.38 -9.23
N ASP A 347 -16.36 5.74 -10.50
CA ASP A 347 -16.42 4.80 -11.61
C ASP A 347 -15.12 3.99 -11.72
N ARG A 348 -13.98 4.65 -11.48
CA ARG A 348 -12.68 3.94 -11.44
C ARG A 348 -12.62 2.96 -10.29
N TYR A 349 -13.09 3.32 -9.09
CA TYR A 349 -13.18 2.37 -7.99
C TYR A 349 -13.98 1.13 -8.38
N GLN A 350 -15.14 1.30 -8.96
CA GLN A 350 -16.03 0.20 -9.34
C GLN A 350 -15.41 -0.74 -10.39
N ARG A 351 -14.52 -0.23 -11.25
CA ARG A 351 -13.89 -1.05 -12.29
C ARG A 351 -12.62 -1.76 -11.83
N GLU A 352 -11.80 -1.13 -10.97
CA GLU A 352 -10.44 -1.59 -10.79
C GLU A 352 -9.82 -1.41 -9.39
N LEU A 353 -10.48 -0.71 -8.44
CA LEU A 353 -9.88 -0.41 -7.15
C LEU A 353 -10.54 -1.14 -5.98
N HIS A 354 -11.17 -2.29 -6.23
CA HIS A 354 -11.71 -3.18 -5.20
C HIS A 354 -11.28 -4.62 -5.40
N TRP A 355 -11.18 -5.37 -4.31
CA TRP A 355 -10.58 -6.71 -4.31
C TRP A 355 -11.38 -7.77 -5.11
N GLU A 356 -12.67 -7.60 -5.33
CA GLU A 356 -13.43 -8.51 -6.20
C GLU A 356 -13.02 -8.38 -7.67
N ALA A 357 -12.74 -7.14 -8.14
CA ALA A 357 -12.27 -6.93 -9.50
C ALA A 357 -10.82 -7.40 -9.69
N VAL A 358 -9.96 -7.14 -8.70
CA VAL A 358 -8.53 -7.48 -8.75
C VAL A 358 -8.32 -8.97 -8.47
N GLY A 359 -9.10 -9.59 -7.58
CA GLY A 359 -9.05 -11.02 -7.31
C GLY A 359 -9.21 -11.89 -8.55
N LYS A 360 -10.14 -11.52 -9.42
CA LYS A 360 -10.32 -12.19 -10.74
C LYS A 360 -9.10 -12.08 -11.64
N LYS A 361 -8.37 -10.96 -11.60
CA LYS A 361 -7.11 -10.80 -12.35
C LYS A 361 -6.01 -11.67 -11.74
N ILE A 362 -5.89 -11.65 -10.41
CA ILE A 362 -4.88 -12.45 -9.68
C ILE A 362 -5.07 -13.95 -9.96
N ILE A 363 -6.30 -14.46 -9.93
CA ILE A 363 -6.57 -15.88 -10.21
C ILE A 363 -6.18 -16.27 -11.65
N ARG A 364 -6.48 -15.44 -12.64
CA ARG A 364 -6.07 -15.69 -14.03
C ARG A 364 -4.55 -15.70 -14.18
N ILE A 365 -3.85 -14.79 -13.49
CA ILE A 365 -2.38 -14.77 -13.47
C ILE A 365 -1.86 -16.04 -12.80
N ALA A 366 -2.47 -16.47 -11.68
CA ALA A 366 -2.10 -17.69 -10.99
C ALA A 366 -2.29 -18.95 -11.86
N GLU A 367 -3.40 -19.07 -12.57
CA GLU A 367 -3.67 -20.15 -13.53
C GLU A 367 -2.62 -20.16 -14.65
N LYS A 368 -2.39 -19.02 -15.28
CA LYS A 368 -1.34 -18.87 -16.30
C LYS A 368 0.05 -19.23 -15.77
N THR A 369 0.35 -18.84 -14.53
CA THR A 369 1.64 -19.17 -13.88
C THR A 369 1.83 -20.66 -13.70
N ILE A 370 0.77 -21.42 -13.43
CA ILE A 370 0.80 -22.89 -13.34
C ILE A 370 0.97 -23.52 -14.72
N GLU A 371 0.30 -23.00 -15.74
CA GLU A 371 0.35 -23.52 -17.11
C GLU A 371 1.73 -23.35 -17.78
N LEU A 372 2.46 -22.29 -17.44
CA LEU A 372 3.78 -21.98 -17.98
C LEU A 372 4.92 -22.75 -17.31
N TYR A 373 4.68 -23.35 -16.12
CA TYR A 373 5.67 -24.11 -15.37
C TYR A 373 5.70 -25.59 -15.79
#